data_35d10bc2ceebeb842b30107795645da5
#
_entry.id   35d10bc2ceebeb842b30107795645da5
#
_cell.length_a   1.000
_cell.length_b   1.000
_cell.length_c   1.000
_cell.angle_alpha   90.00
_cell.angle_beta   90.00
_cell.angle_gamma   90.00
#
_symmetry.space_group_name_H-M   'P 1'
#
loop_
_entity.id
_entity.type
_entity.pdbx_description
1 polymer ?
#
loop_
_entity_poly.entity_id
_entity_poly.type
_entity_poly.pdbx_seq_one_letter_code
_entity_poly.pdbx_strand_id
1 'polypeptide(L)'
;MEFTNIVLWGTGIIGHRYYNILNKMGITPVMFIDNNNEKHGTYIHGIKVCAPVTLKENNNNTILIACKASDEIYAQAVALGVTSSNIYKMEETLGMLILHAIKTDIYNISEKYDNEINRKSIIFDIQNGAALGGVETWVLEQGEKLNEKGYSVACLLGNEYNTQLEMPTSFELIYANKTDDLCDQIEKNIENLILYHGGIVVSNFAGYNMFSNCYYKRINKDVRHIMVIHSDEDIYYQMVMILGAYIDYCIVVSEKIKKKLMNFGFDKRKIRVINWNVEVDESYRKMNFNNIIRIGYAGRVTTLAKRLDYIPEIVEQLNRNGVKYIFQIAGVGDYYDELSDYIKKNDLNDKVVLLGIVDKSKIKDFWREQDIYFSCSDWEGHSISQCEGIAYGAVPVVTDVSGASDDICDGVNGYIVPVGDWKALADKICYLSEHRDILKQMSDAGMDRMRERNKLYKNNVLEELCH
;
A
#
# COMPACT_ATOMS: atom_id res chain seq x y z
N MET A 1 10.54 7.31 25.74
CA MET A 1 11.73 6.45 25.62
C MET A 1 12.93 7.34 25.89
N GLU A 2 13.82 6.94 26.76
CA GLU A 2 15.14 7.55 26.86
C GLU A 2 16.08 6.80 25.92
N PHE A 3 16.66 7.48 24.94
CA PHE A 3 17.62 6.90 24.02
C PHE A 3 19.00 6.78 24.70
N THR A 4 19.10 5.84 25.65
CA THR A 4 20.36 5.54 26.38
C THR A 4 20.93 4.21 25.91
N ASN A 5 22.24 4.13 25.79
CA ASN A 5 22.96 2.91 25.41
C ASN A 5 22.45 2.28 24.10
N ILE A 6 22.27 3.10 23.06
CA ILE A 6 21.75 2.66 21.77
C ILE A 6 22.76 1.76 21.05
N VAL A 7 22.29 0.62 20.61
CA VAL A 7 22.99 -0.29 19.70
C VAL A 7 22.23 -0.35 18.38
N LEU A 8 22.91 -0.11 17.28
CA LEU A 8 22.35 -0.30 15.95
C LEU A 8 22.74 -1.69 15.40
N TRP A 9 21.74 -2.54 15.17
CA TRP A 9 21.97 -3.86 14.57
C TRP A 9 21.68 -3.84 13.08
N GLY A 10 22.72 -3.80 12.29
CA GLY A 10 22.74 -3.68 10.85
C GLY A 10 23.63 -2.52 10.39
N THR A 11 24.60 -2.82 9.51
CA THR A 11 25.59 -1.87 9.00
C THR A 11 25.37 -1.53 7.51
N GLY A 12 24.19 -1.87 6.98
CA GLY A 12 23.79 -1.54 5.62
C GLY A 12 23.17 -0.14 5.51
N ILE A 13 22.58 0.15 4.36
CA ILE A 13 21.94 1.45 4.05
C ILE A 13 20.96 1.90 5.14
N ILE A 14 20.16 0.99 5.71
CA ILE A 14 19.21 1.32 6.77
C ILE A 14 19.94 1.73 8.05
N GLY A 15 21.01 1.01 8.42
CA GLY A 15 21.84 1.35 9.59
C GLY A 15 22.47 2.74 9.49
N HIS A 16 22.97 3.11 8.30
CA HIS A 16 23.49 4.45 8.05
C HIS A 16 22.39 5.52 8.17
N ARG A 17 21.20 5.27 7.64
CA ARG A 17 20.05 6.19 7.76
C ARG A 17 19.63 6.41 9.22
N TYR A 18 19.55 5.36 10.01
CA TYR A 18 19.21 5.48 11.44
C TYR A 18 20.30 6.19 12.23
N TYR A 19 21.56 5.91 11.92
CA TYR A 19 22.68 6.67 12.49
C TYR A 19 22.55 8.16 12.21
N ASN A 20 22.27 8.56 10.97
CA ASN A 20 22.13 9.96 10.60
C ASN A 20 21.01 10.67 11.38
N ILE A 21 19.87 10.01 11.56
CA ILE A 21 18.76 10.53 12.40
C ILE A 21 19.23 10.70 13.85
N LEU A 22 19.86 9.69 14.44
CA LEU A 22 20.38 9.75 15.82
C LEU A 22 21.44 10.86 15.97
N ASN A 23 22.38 10.94 15.03
CA ASN A 23 23.42 11.96 15.04
C ASN A 23 22.84 13.39 14.96
N LYS A 24 21.81 13.61 14.12
CA LYS A 24 21.12 14.90 14.03
C LYS A 24 20.40 15.25 15.35
N MET A 25 20.01 14.23 16.14
CA MET A 25 19.45 14.39 17.49
C MET A 25 20.54 14.56 18.60
N GLY A 26 21.80 14.54 18.24
CA GLY A 26 22.92 14.56 19.20
C GLY A 26 23.13 13.24 19.95
N ILE A 27 22.58 12.14 19.45
CA ILE A 27 22.66 10.81 20.07
C ILE A 27 23.68 9.97 19.31
N THR A 28 24.68 9.47 20.04
CA THR A 28 25.72 8.59 19.45
C THR A 28 25.46 7.15 19.90
N PRO A 29 25.26 6.19 18.99
CA PRO A 29 25.20 4.78 19.32
C PRO A 29 26.49 4.30 19.99
N VAL A 30 26.39 3.39 20.96
CA VAL A 30 27.57 2.84 21.66
C VAL A 30 28.32 1.83 20.81
N MET A 31 27.60 1.13 19.90
CA MET A 31 28.21 0.20 18.94
C MET A 31 27.25 -0.08 17.79
N PHE A 32 27.82 -0.55 16.67
CA PHE A 32 27.08 -1.29 15.66
C PHE A 32 27.23 -2.80 15.89
N ILE A 33 26.19 -3.56 15.55
CA ILE A 33 26.26 -5.03 15.47
C ILE A 33 25.96 -5.46 14.03
N ASP A 34 26.68 -6.46 13.55
CA ASP A 34 26.45 -7.08 12.25
C ASP A 34 26.69 -8.59 12.35
N ASN A 35 25.91 -9.39 11.63
CA ASN A 35 26.09 -10.86 11.58
C ASN A 35 27.24 -11.26 10.64
N ASN A 36 27.71 -10.37 9.77
CA ASN A 36 28.87 -10.63 8.90
C ASN A 36 30.19 -10.50 9.70
N ASN A 37 30.87 -11.63 9.87
CA ASN A 37 32.13 -11.72 10.63
C ASN A 37 33.25 -10.85 10.05
N GLU A 38 33.24 -10.60 8.73
CA GLU A 38 34.27 -9.78 8.07
C GLU A 38 34.23 -8.30 8.50
N LYS A 39 33.09 -7.85 9.02
CA LYS A 39 32.89 -6.48 9.49
C LYS A 39 33.30 -6.29 10.95
N HIS A 40 33.46 -7.38 11.72
CA HIS A 40 33.79 -7.28 13.14
C HIS A 40 35.15 -6.61 13.36
N GLY A 41 35.18 -5.69 14.31
CA GLY A 41 36.38 -4.91 14.63
C GLY A 41 36.61 -3.70 13.71
N THR A 42 35.83 -3.54 12.62
CA THR A 42 35.87 -2.33 11.79
C THR A 42 35.12 -1.18 12.46
N TYR A 43 35.19 0.01 11.87
CA TYR A 43 34.54 1.22 12.36
C TYR A 43 33.64 1.83 11.29
N ILE A 44 32.43 2.23 11.69
CA ILE A 44 31.48 2.97 10.87
C ILE A 44 31.15 4.27 11.60
N HIS A 45 31.31 5.41 10.97
CA HIS A 45 31.16 6.73 11.60
C HIS A 45 31.98 6.89 12.91
N GLY A 46 33.13 6.24 13.03
CA GLY A 46 33.95 6.23 14.23
C GLY A 46 33.46 5.29 15.34
N ILE A 47 32.38 4.55 15.11
CA ILE A 47 31.79 3.62 16.07
C ILE A 47 32.15 2.18 15.67
N LYS A 48 32.54 1.38 16.67
CA LYS A 48 33.02 -0.01 16.46
C LYS A 48 31.87 -0.93 16.03
N VAL A 49 32.13 -1.80 15.05
CA VAL A 49 31.25 -2.89 14.68
C VAL A 49 31.63 -4.14 15.48
N CYS A 50 30.67 -4.70 16.21
CA CYS A 50 30.84 -5.82 17.12
C CYS A 50 30.06 -7.05 16.64
N ALA A 51 30.49 -8.23 17.12
CA ALA A 51 29.76 -9.47 16.93
C ALA A 51 28.50 -9.50 17.84
N PRO A 52 27.41 -10.18 17.43
CA PRO A 52 26.19 -10.29 18.24
C PRO A 52 26.41 -10.81 19.66
N VAL A 53 27.38 -11.72 19.82
CA VAL A 53 27.72 -12.33 21.14
C VAL A 53 28.13 -11.28 22.20
N THR A 54 28.59 -10.08 21.79
CA THR A 54 28.96 -8.98 22.68
C THR A 54 27.79 -8.48 23.53
N LEU A 55 26.55 -8.71 23.10
CA LEU A 55 25.34 -8.35 23.86
C LEU A 55 25.16 -9.14 25.15
N LYS A 56 25.78 -10.32 25.29
CA LYS A 56 25.71 -11.12 26.52
C LYS A 56 26.37 -10.42 27.73
N GLU A 57 27.29 -9.50 27.47
CA GLU A 57 28.05 -8.81 28.50
C GLU A 57 27.34 -7.54 29.03
N ASN A 58 26.29 -7.06 28.30
CA ASN A 58 25.58 -5.85 28.69
C ASN A 58 24.10 -5.88 28.26
N ASN A 59 23.22 -6.30 29.16
CA ASN A 59 21.79 -6.49 28.91
C ASN A 59 20.95 -5.22 28.95
N ASN A 60 21.54 -4.06 29.31
CA ASN A 60 20.84 -2.78 29.44
C ASN A 60 20.85 -1.95 28.15
N ASN A 61 21.26 -2.52 27.04
CA ASN A 61 21.29 -1.84 25.76
C ASN A 61 19.89 -1.77 25.15
N THR A 62 19.61 -0.64 24.51
CA THR A 62 18.44 -0.49 23.62
C THR A 62 18.86 -0.88 22.19
N ILE A 63 18.30 -1.96 21.68
CA ILE A 63 18.62 -2.50 20.34
C ILE A 63 17.67 -1.92 19.33
N LEU A 64 18.20 -1.21 18.34
CA LEU A 64 17.48 -0.70 17.19
C LEU A 64 17.85 -1.54 15.97
N ILE A 65 16.94 -2.37 15.49
CA ILE A 65 17.18 -3.23 14.33
C ILE A 65 17.05 -2.40 13.05
N ALA A 66 18.10 -2.44 12.25
CA ALA A 66 18.28 -1.64 11.03
C ALA A 66 18.50 -2.53 9.80
N CYS A 67 17.72 -3.59 9.63
CA CYS A 67 17.78 -4.49 8.48
C CYS A 67 16.43 -5.17 8.23
N LYS A 68 16.23 -5.66 6.99
CA LYS A 68 14.97 -6.31 6.57
C LYS A 68 14.70 -7.65 7.28
N ALA A 69 15.73 -8.37 7.72
CA ALA A 69 15.59 -9.61 8.49
C ALA A 69 15.24 -9.33 9.97
N SER A 70 14.29 -8.44 10.20
CA SER A 70 14.01 -7.86 11.52
C SER A 70 13.53 -8.90 12.54
N ASP A 71 12.69 -9.87 12.11
CA ASP A 71 12.17 -10.91 13.00
C ASP A 71 13.25 -11.92 13.41
N GLU A 72 14.13 -12.30 12.49
CA GLU A 72 15.25 -13.21 12.76
C GLU A 72 16.24 -12.56 13.74
N ILE A 73 16.58 -11.29 13.52
CA ILE A 73 17.46 -10.54 14.41
C ILE A 73 16.82 -10.31 15.77
N TYR A 74 15.52 -10.04 15.84
CA TYR A 74 14.79 -9.94 17.09
C TYR A 74 14.89 -11.24 17.90
N ALA A 75 14.61 -12.38 17.28
CA ALA A 75 14.73 -13.68 17.91
C ALA A 75 16.17 -13.96 18.38
N GLN A 76 17.17 -13.60 17.59
CA GLN A 76 18.59 -13.72 17.94
C GLN A 76 18.95 -12.86 19.16
N ALA A 77 18.47 -11.61 19.22
CA ALA A 77 18.71 -10.71 20.37
C ALA A 77 18.12 -11.27 21.67
N VAL A 78 16.88 -11.80 21.60
CA VAL A 78 16.24 -12.45 22.76
C VAL A 78 17.03 -13.68 23.20
N ALA A 79 17.50 -14.53 22.27
CA ALA A 79 18.33 -15.69 22.57
C ALA A 79 19.70 -15.32 23.20
N LEU A 80 20.20 -14.12 22.97
CA LEU A 80 21.41 -13.57 23.60
C LEU A 80 21.14 -12.97 24.98
N GLY A 81 19.90 -12.96 25.46
CA GLY A 81 19.50 -12.48 26.80
C GLY A 81 19.08 -11.02 26.85
N VAL A 82 18.89 -10.34 25.72
CA VAL A 82 18.36 -8.97 25.70
C VAL A 82 16.86 -9.01 26.05
N THR A 83 16.42 -8.12 26.92
CA THR A 83 15.01 -8.02 27.29
C THR A 83 14.19 -7.56 26.10
N SER A 84 13.10 -8.24 25.80
CA SER A 84 12.25 -7.98 24.62
C SER A 84 11.72 -6.55 24.53
N SER A 85 11.45 -5.90 25.68
CA SER A 85 11.03 -4.49 25.73
C SER A 85 12.13 -3.49 25.32
N ASN A 86 13.36 -3.95 25.17
CA ASN A 86 14.51 -3.13 24.79
C ASN A 86 14.93 -3.38 23.34
N ILE A 87 14.16 -4.19 22.58
CA ILE A 87 14.43 -4.53 21.18
C ILE A 87 13.33 -3.93 20.33
N TYR A 88 13.69 -3.10 19.38
CA TYR A 88 12.78 -2.45 18.44
C TYR A 88 13.04 -2.99 17.05
N LYS A 89 12.01 -3.54 16.42
CA LYS A 89 12.06 -3.99 15.03
C LYS A 89 12.25 -2.81 14.08
N MET A 90 12.57 -3.07 12.83
CA MET A 90 12.96 -2.05 11.86
C MET A 90 11.92 -0.93 11.73
N GLU A 91 10.65 -1.27 11.58
CA GLU A 91 9.55 -0.32 11.40
C GLU A 91 9.29 0.47 12.68
N GLU A 92 9.26 -0.21 13.83
CA GLU A 92 9.10 0.41 15.15
C GLU A 92 10.27 1.39 15.43
N THR A 93 11.49 0.97 15.11
CA THR A 93 12.69 1.81 15.23
C THR A 93 12.53 3.10 14.46
N LEU A 94 12.18 3.01 13.17
CA LEU A 94 12.00 4.19 12.32
C LEU A 94 10.92 5.12 12.89
N GLY A 95 9.75 4.59 13.22
CA GLY A 95 8.64 5.36 13.79
C GLY A 95 9.02 6.07 15.07
N MET A 96 9.73 5.40 15.98
CA MET A 96 10.16 5.96 17.25
C MET A 96 11.23 7.05 17.11
N LEU A 97 12.18 6.86 16.20
CA LEU A 97 13.20 7.89 15.88
C LEU A 97 12.52 9.14 15.31
N ILE A 98 11.59 8.98 14.40
CA ILE A 98 10.84 10.10 13.81
C ILE A 98 9.96 10.79 14.84
N LEU A 99 9.25 10.05 15.70
CA LEU A 99 8.46 10.63 16.77
C LEU A 99 9.32 11.50 17.72
N HIS A 100 10.53 11.03 18.05
CA HIS A 100 11.46 11.79 18.87
C HIS A 100 11.95 13.04 18.13
N ALA A 101 12.33 12.91 16.88
CA ALA A 101 12.75 14.03 16.04
C ALA A 101 11.68 15.13 15.93
N ILE A 102 10.41 14.73 15.76
CA ILE A 102 9.27 15.66 15.75
C ILE A 102 9.13 16.36 17.10
N LYS A 103 9.18 15.62 18.21
CA LYS A 103 8.98 16.18 19.57
C LYS A 103 10.08 17.17 19.97
N THR A 104 11.31 16.91 19.57
CA THR A 104 12.48 17.73 19.94
C THR A 104 12.80 18.84 18.94
N ASP A 105 12.06 18.94 17.84
CA ASP A 105 12.27 19.94 16.77
C ASP A 105 13.71 20.00 16.25
N ILE A 106 14.24 18.83 15.87
CA ILE A 106 15.65 18.70 15.46
C ILE A 106 16.05 19.56 14.25
N TYR A 107 15.07 20.06 13.48
CA TYR A 107 15.30 20.90 12.31
C TYR A 107 15.20 22.40 12.62
N ASN A 108 14.70 22.79 13.81
CA ASN A 108 14.48 24.19 14.24
C ASN A 108 13.66 25.00 13.19
N ILE A 109 12.73 24.33 12.51
CA ILE A 109 11.98 24.93 11.39
C ILE A 109 10.98 25.98 11.90
N SER A 110 10.41 25.77 13.08
CA SER A 110 9.48 26.72 13.71
C SER A 110 10.05 28.14 13.89
N GLU A 111 11.38 28.27 13.94
CA GLU A 111 12.07 29.56 14.05
C GLU A 111 12.44 30.18 12.69
N LYS A 112 12.42 29.37 11.63
CA LYS A 112 12.93 29.79 10.29
C LYS A 112 11.84 30.39 9.39
N TYR A 113 10.59 30.03 9.59
CA TYR A 113 9.53 30.33 8.61
C TYR A 113 8.27 30.90 9.26
N ASP A 114 7.63 31.83 8.57
CA ASP A 114 6.28 32.28 8.89
C ASP A 114 5.27 31.20 8.48
N ASN A 115 4.35 30.85 9.39
CA ASN A 115 3.46 29.69 9.25
C ASN A 115 2.08 30.09 8.71
N GLU A 116 2.00 30.96 7.72
CA GLU A 116 0.74 31.20 7.02
C GLU A 116 0.28 29.94 6.28
N ILE A 117 -0.99 29.57 6.44
CA ILE A 117 -1.61 28.47 5.72
C ILE A 117 -2.76 28.97 4.85
N ASN A 118 -2.91 28.34 3.69
CA ASN A 118 -4.11 28.47 2.88
C ASN A 118 -5.03 27.27 3.16
N ARG A 119 -6.14 27.51 3.86
CA ARG A 119 -7.11 26.44 4.21
C ARG A 119 -7.74 25.74 3.01
N LYS A 120 -7.66 26.34 1.82
CA LYS A 120 -8.07 25.73 0.55
C LYS A 120 -6.90 25.18 -0.27
N SER A 121 -5.72 25.02 0.32
CA SER A 121 -4.59 24.34 -0.29
C SER A 121 -4.51 22.91 0.23
N ILE A 122 -4.52 21.93 -0.66
CA ILE A 122 -4.38 20.52 -0.35
C ILE A 122 -3.16 19.94 -1.07
N ILE A 123 -2.33 19.21 -0.32
CA ILE A 123 -1.11 18.58 -0.83
C ILE A 123 -1.25 17.08 -0.65
N PHE A 124 -1.24 16.34 -1.76
CA PHE A 124 -1.22 14.88 -1.76
C PHE A 124 0.21 14.35 -1.83
N ASP A 125 0.52 13.38 -0.99
CA ASP A 125 1.75 12.61 -1.07
C ASP A 125 1.63 11.51 -2.13
N ILE A 126 2.54 11.53 -3.12
CA ILE A 126 2.71 10.46 -4.13
C ILE A 126 4.16 10.00 -4.10
N GLN A 127 4.53 9.21 -3.10
CA GLN A 127 5.91 8.80 -2.83
C GLN A 127 6.59 8.08 -4.00
N ASN A 128 5.83 7.33 -4.81
CA ASN A 128 6.34 6.57 -5.95
C ASN A 128 6.39 7.38 -7.27
N GLY A 129 6.05 8.66 -7.23
CA GLY A 129 5.90 9.49 -8.43
C GLY A 129 4.60 9.19 -9.17
N ALA A 130 4.46 9.71 -10.39
CA ALA A 130 3.28 9.52 -11.25
C ALA A 130 3.26 8.10 -11.88
N ALA A 131 3.29 7.06 -11.06
CA ALA A 131 3.20 5.66 -11.48
C ALA A 131 1.77 5.29 -11.90
N LEU A 132 1.62 4.25 -12.70
CA LEU A 132 0.31 3.69 -12.98
C LEU A 132 -0.11 2.75 -11.85
N GLY A 133 -1.00 3.22 -10.97
CA GLY A 133 -1.46 2.47 -9.81
C GLY A 133 -2.78 2.98 -9.24
N GLY A 134 -3.37 2.20 -8.31
CA GLY A 134 -4.65 2.54 -7.69
C GLY A 134 -4.57 3.78 -6.80
N VAL A 135 -3.45 3.99 -6.11
CA VAL A 135 -3.25 5.15 -5.24
C VAL A 135 -3.21 6.42 -6.06
N GLU A 136 -2.41 6.43 -7.10
CA GLU A 136 -2.24 7.57 -8.00
C GLU A 136 -3.56 7.90 -8.71
N THR A 137 -4.27 6.89 -9.19
CA THR A 137 -5.61 7.07 -9.78
C THR A 137 -6.57 7.71 -8.78
N TRP A 138 -6.56 7.26 -7.53
CA TRP A 138 -7.39 7.84 -6.47
C TRP A 138 -7.04 9.30 -6.20
N VAL A 139 -5.75 9.62 -6.13
CA VAL A 139 -5.29 11.02 -5.94
C VAL A 139 -5.77 11.92 -7.05
N LEU A 140 -5.65 11.48 -8.32
CA LEU A 140 -6.13 12.25 -9.47
C LEU A 140 -7.64 12.52 -9.37
N GLU A 141 -8.43 11.48 -9.12
CA GLU A 141 -9.90 11.61 -9.04
C GLU A 141 -10.35 12.51 -7.87
N GLN A 142 -9.71 12.40 -6.71
CA GLN A 142 -10.05 13.27 -5.58
C GLN A 142 -9.55 14.70 -5.78
N GLY A 143 -8.35 14.85 -6.33
CA GLY A 143 -7.76 16.15 -6.61
C GLY A 143 -8.57 16.96 -7.62
N GLU A 144 -9.00 16.34 -8.73
CA GLU A 144 -9.86 16.99 -9.73
C GLU A 144 -11.18 17.47 -9.11
N LYS A 145 -11.86 16.62 -8.33
CA LYS A 145 -13.11 16.99 -7.63
C LYS A 145 -12.92 18.16 -6.66
N LEU A 146 -11.80 18.20 -5.95
CA LEU A 146 -11.50 19.30 -5.03
C LEU A 146 -11.11 20.57 -5.78
N ASN A 147 -10.37 20.44 -6.87
CA ASN A 147 -10.00 21.57 -7.73
C ASN A 147 -11.26 22.25 -8.34
N GLU A 148 -12.24 21.47 -8.81
CA GLU A 148 -13.55 21.97 -9.27
C GLU A 148 -14.30 22.75 -8.18
N LYS A 149 -14.03 22.47 -6.90
CA LYS A 149 -14.60 23.16 -5.74
C LYS A 149 -13.76 24.32 -5.22
N GLY A 150 -12.73 24.69 -5.98
CA GLY A 150 -11.88 25.84 -5.71
C GLY A 150 -10.77 25.60 -4.69
N TYR A 151 -10.38 24.31 -4.47
CA TYR A 151 -9.15 24.00 -3.77
C TYR A 151 -7.94 24.12 -4.70
N SER A 152 -6.84 24.67 -4.19
CA SER A 152 -5.53 24.58 -4.84
C SER A 152 -4.96 23.19 -4.54
N VAL A 153 -4.69 22.42 -5.58
CA VAL A 153 -4.22 21.02 -5.46
C VAL A 153 -2.77 20.93 -5.85
N ALA A 154 -1.96 20.36 -4.98
CA ALA A 154 -0.56 20.04 -5.25
C ALA A 154 -0.27 18.55 -4.97
N CYS A 155 0.74 18.01 -5.65
CA CYS A 155 1.24 16.65 -5.44
C CYS A 155 2.72 16.67 -5.08
N LEU A 156 3.07 16.16 -3.92
CA LEU A 156 4.45 15.96 -3.47
C LEU A 156 4.96 14.63 -4.01
N LEU A 157 5.76 14.69 -5.07
CA LEU A 157 6.29 13.52 -5.79
C LEU A 157 7.61 13.08 -5.19
N GLY A 158 7.69 11.85 -4.72
CA GLY A 158 8.92 11.26 -4.19
C GLY A 158 9.87 10.71 -5.25
N ASN A 159 9.43 10.57 -6.49
CA ASN A 159 10.22 10.06 -7.62
C ASN A 159 9.84 10.79 -8.91
N GLU A 160 10.72 11.68 -9.39
CA GLU A 160 10.53 12.46 -10.61
C GLU A 160 10.68 11.65 -11.92
N TYR A 161 11.29 10.47 -11.84
CA TYR A 161 11.53 9.63 -13.02
C TYR A 161 10.36 8.72 -13.39
N ASN A 162 9.33 8.64 -12.56
CA ASN A 162 8.16 7.83 -12.84
C ASN A 162 7.02 8.70 -13.36
N THR A 163 6.86 8.75 -14.69
CA THR A 163 5.91 9.62 -15.40
C THR A 163 4.90 8.82 -16.21
N GLN A 164 4.47 7.65 -15.73
CA GLN A 164 3.53 6.79 -16.45
C GLN A 164 2.10 7.36 -16.50
N LEU A 165 1.75 8.23 -15.54
CA LEU A 165 0.48 8.95 -15.52
C LEU A 165 0.67 10.39 -15.95
N GLU A 166 -0.21 10.86 -16.82
CA GLU A 166 -0.32 12.26 -17.17
C GLU A 166 -1.06 12.99 -16.03
N MET A 167 -0.35 13.92 -15.39
CA MET A 167 -0.90 14.72 -14.30
C MET A 167 -1.71 15.89 -14.86
N PRO A 168 -2.87 16.23 -14.26
CA PRO A 168 -3.64 17.41 -14.67
C PRO A 168 -2.81 18.68 -14.60
N THR A 169 -2.92 19.54 -15.60
CA THR A 169 -2.21 20.83 -15.65
C THR A 169 -2.67 21.81 -14.56
N SER A 170 -3.81 21.54 -13.93
CA SER A 170 -4.35 22.31 -12.80
C SER A 170 -3.69 21.93 -11.47
N PHE A 171 -2.89 20.84 -11.43
CA PHE A 171 -2.18 20.42 -10.22
C PHE A 171 -0.77 20.99 -10.23
N GLU A 172 -0.34 21.45 -9.07
CA GLU A 172 1.04 21.83 -8.85
C GLU A 172 1.89 20.62 -8.49
N LEU A 173 3.02 20.43 -9.17
CA LEU A 173 3.90 19.29 -8.93
C LEU A 173 5.10 19.75 -8.12
N ILE A 174 5.23 19.24 -6.92
CA ILE A 174 6.32 19.48 -5.99
C ILE A 174 7.26 18.27 -6.05
N TYR A 175 8.44 18.46 -6.60
CA TYR A 175 9.43 17.38 -6.64
C TYR A 175 10.26 17.40 -5.37
N ALA A 176 10.18 16.29 -4.62
CA ALA A 176 11.08 16.03 -3.51
C ALA A 176 12.48 15.80 -4.09
N ASN A 177 13.39 16.76 -3.95
CA ASN A 177 14.78 16.58 -4.37
C ASN A 177 15.36 15.36 -3.66
N LYS A 178 15.65 14.31 -4.44
CA LYS A 178 16.15 13.05 -3.91
C LYS A 178 17.54 13.27 -3.31
N THR A 179 17.64 13.13 -2.01
CA THR A 179 18.91 13.07 -1.31
C THR A 179 19.12 11.65 -0.76
N ASP A 180 20.36 11.23 -0.60
CA ASP A 180 20.66 9.94 0.02
C ASP A 180 20.41 9.96 1.53
N ASP A 181 20.33 11.15 2.12
CA ASP A 181 20.06 11.35 3.54
C ASP A 181 18.56 11.55 3.81
N LEU A 182 18.01 10.68 4.65
CA LEU A 182 16.59 10.72 5.01
C LEU A 182 16.24 12.02 5.78
N CYS A 183 17.13 12.52 6.60
CA CYS A 183 16.90 13.75 7.37
C CYS A 183 16.79 14.97 6.44
N ASP A 184 17.69 15.08 5.48
CA ASP A 184 17.68 16.16 4.50
C ASP A 184 16.44 16.09 3.62
N GLN A 185 16.00 14.86 3.27
CA GLN A 185 14.76 14.66 2.52
C GLN A 185 13.54 15.13 3.31
N ILE A 186 13.45 14.77 4.60
CA ILE A 186 12.34 15.20 5.48
C ILE A 186 12.36 16.74 5.64
N GLU A 187 13.52 17.34 5.90
CA GLU A 187 13.67 18.80 6.05
C GLU A 187 13.22 19.53 4.80
N LYS A 188 13.69 19.09 3.63
CA LYS A 188 13.33 19.67 2.33
C LYS A 188 11.82 19.56 2.03
N ASN A 189 11.22 18.41 2.34
CA ASN A 189 9.78 18.26 2.17
C ASN A 189 8.99 19.20 3.08
N ILE A 190 9.43 19.42 4.33
CA ILE A 190 8.79 20.36 5.25
C ILE A 190 8.90 21.79 4.70
N GLU A 191 10.07 22.19 4.19
CA GLU A 191 10.24 23.48 3.53
C GLU A 191 9.26 23.66 2.37
N ASN A 192 9.11 22.66 1.51
CA ASN A 192 8.15 22.68 0.42
C ASN A 192 6.71 22.83 0.92
N LEU A 193 6.29 22.07 1.94
CA LEU A 193 4.95 22.16 2.52
C LEU A 193 4.65 23.57 3.03
N ILE A 194 5.64 24.24 3.63
CA ILE A 194 5.53 25.61 4.11
C ILE A 194 5.41 26.60 2.93
N LEU A 195 6.30 26.48 1.93
CA LEU A 195 6.31 27.34 0.76
C LEU A 195 4.99 27.29 -0.04
N TYR A 196 4.34 26.13 -0.07
CA TYR A 196 3.04 25.95 -0.71
C TYR A 196 1.85 26.27 0.20
N HIS A 197 2.10 26.76 1.41
CA HIS A 197 1.06 27.14 2.39
C HIS A 197 0.00 26.06 2.59
N GLY A 198 0.42 24.77 2.64
CA GLY A 198 -0.48 23.63 2.70
C GLY A 198 -1.37 23.65 3.93
N GLY A 199 -2.66 23.92 3.76
CA GLY A 199 -3.64 23.86 4.85
C GLY A 199 -4.12 22.46 5.14
N ILE A 200 -4.06 21.58 4.14
CA ILE A 200 -4.42 20.16 4.24
C ILE A 200 -3.30 19.33 3.62
N VAL A 201 -2.82 18.34 4.34
CA VAL A 201 -1.81 17.40 3.83
C VAL A 201 -2.38 15.97 3.90
N VAL A 202 -2.22 15.22 2.81
CA VAL A 202 -2.76 13.87 2.67
C VAL A 202 -1.61 12.90 2.46
N SER A 203 -1.35 12.03 3.44
CA SER A 203 -0.37 10.96 3.35
C SER A 203 -1.00 9.70 2.77
N ASN A 204 -0.51 9.23 1.64
CA ASN A 204 -0.97 7.99 0.99
C ASN A 204 -0.05 6.80 1.29
N PHE A 205 1.14 7.04 1.85
CA PHE A 205 2.14 6.02 2.16
C PHE A 205 2.70 6.22 3.56
N ALA A 206 3.05 5.10 4.22
CA ALA A 206 3.72 5.10 5.52
C ALA A 206 5.25 5.28 5.33
N GLY A 207 5.67 6.47 4.89
CA GLY A 207 7.06 6.76 4.55
C GLY A 207 7.51 8.18 4.92
N TYR A 208 8.62 8.61 4.36
CA TYR A 208 9.26 9.88 4.69
C TYR A 208 8.37 11.11 4.44
N ASN A 209 7.50 11.07 3.44
CA ASN A 209 6.54 12.17 3.20
C ASN A 209 5.51 12.25 4.33
N MET A 210 5.01 11.11 4.86
CA MET A 210 4.17 11.07 6.05
C MET A 210 4.88 11.68 7.26
N PHE A 211 6.18 11.41 7.41
CA PHE A 211 6.98 11.99 8.50
C PHE A 211 7.07 13.52 8.39
N SER A 212 7.30 14.01 7.17
CA SER A 212 7.29 15.45 6.89
C SER A 212 5.93 16.09 7.19
N ASN A 213 4.83 15.42 6.82
CA ASN A 213 3.47 15.88 7.10
C ASN A 213 3.18 15.91 8.62
N CYS A 214 3.62 14.88 9.37
CA CYS A 214 3.49 14.86 10.84
C CYS A 214 4.29 16.01 11.51
N TYR A 215 5.49 16.27 10.99
CA TYR A 215 6.32 17.37 11.47
C TYR A 215 5.69 18.72 11.17
N TYR A 216 5.21 18.91 9.94
CA TYR A 216 4.52 20.13 9.53
C TYR A 216 3.25 20.39 10.38
N LYS A 217 2.47 19.34 10.67
CA LYS A 217 1.33 19.40 11.60
C LYS A 217 1.75 19.83 13.01
N ARG A 218 2.91 19.42 13.49
CA ARG A 218 3.43 19.80 14.81
C ARG A 218 3.76 21.30 14.88
N ILE A 219 4.44 21.83 13.88
CA ILE A 219 4.83 23.25 13.84
C ILE A 219 3.65 24.18 13.53
N ASN A 220 2.65 23.68 12.83
CA ASN A 220 1.43 24.44 12.53
C ASN A 220 0.18 23.60 12.88
N LYS A 221 -0.45 23.93 14.00
CA LYS A 221 -1.61 23.17 14.52
C LYS A 221 -2.87 23.33 13.67
N ASP A 222 -2.97 24.39 12.87
CA ASP A 222 -4.11 24.65 11.99
C ASP A 222 -4.06 23.79 10.70
N VAL A 223 -2.89 23.23 10.36
CA VAL A 223 -2.78 22.24 9.29
C VAL A 223 -3.62 21.03 9.62
N ARG A 224 -4.37 20.50 8.65
CA ARG A 224 -5.10 19.23 8.79
C ARG A 224 -4.31 18.12 8.12
N HIS A 225 -3.96 17.09 8.88
CA HIS A 225 -3.26 15.91 8.36
C HIS A 225 -4.20 14.72 8.27
N ILE A 226 -4.38 14.21 7.05
CA ILE A 226 -5.21 13.05 6.73
C ILE A 226 -4.29 11.92 6.27
N MET A 227 -4.38 10.76 6.90
CA MET A 227 -3.69 9.54 6.47
C MET A 227 -4.66 8.65 5.70
N VAL A 228 -4.26 8.15 4.53
CA VAL A 228 -5.04 7.18 3.75
C VAL A 228 -4.32 5.83 3.75
N ILE A 229 -4.99 4.79 4.23
CA ILE A 229 -4.47 3.43 4.27
C ILE A 229 -5.02 2.67 3.06
N HIS A 230 -4.20 2.55 2.02
CA HIS A 230 -4.55 1.89 0.77
C HIS A 230 -4.25 0.40 0.73
N SER A 231 -3.49 -0.13 1.69
CA SER A 231 -3.06 -1.53 1.72
C SER A 231 -3.12 -2.08 3.15
N ASP A 232 -3.45 -3.38 3.31
CA ASP A 232 -3.51 -4.06 4.60
C ASP A 232 -2.12 -4.58 5.00
N GLU A 233 -1.16 -3.67 5.11
CA GLU A 233 0.21 -3.96 5.53
C GLU A 233 0.48 -3.42 6.94
N ASP A 234 1.20 -4.18 7.76
CA ASP A 234 1.44 -3.86 9.17
C ASP A 234 2.16 -2.54 9.39
N ILE A 235 2.99 -2.11 8.44
CA ILE A 235 3.70 -0.82 8.51
C ILE A 235 2.75 0.37 8.67
N TYR A 236 1.58 0.36 7.99
CA TYR A 236 0.59 1.43 8.11
C TYR A 236 0.04 1.53 9.54
N TYR A 237 -0.32 0.39 10.14
CA TYR A 237 -0.87 0.37 11.50
C TYR A 237 0.15 0.82 12.53
N GLN A 238 1.38 0.33 12.43
CA GLN A 238 2.48 0.70 13.31
C GLN A 238 2.75 2.21 13.25
N MET A 239 2.91 2.77 12.05
CA MET A 239 3.17 4.20 11.86
C MET A 239 2.01 5.07 12.34
N VAL A 240 0.77 4.69 12.05
CA VAL A 240 -0.41 5.42 12.53
C VAL A 240 -0.52 5.36 14.05
N MET A 241 -0.19 4.26 14.69
CA MET A 241 -0.19 4.16 16.16
C MET A 241 0.91 5.00 16.81
N ILE A 242 2.11 5.01 16.24
CA ILE A 242 3.24 5.77 16.77
C ILE A 242 3.04 7.28 16.57
N LEU A 243 2.58 7.70 15.38
CA LEU A 243 2.48 9.09 14.96
C LEU A 243 1.06 9.67 15.07
N GLY A 244 0.10 8.92 15.58
CA GLY A 244 -1.34 9.26 15.58
C GLY A 244 -1.71 10.56 16.27
N ALA A 245 -0.85 11.09 17.16
CA ALA A 245 -1.04 12.43 17.75
C ALA A 245 -0.97 13.56 16.71
N TYR A 246 -0.32 13.32 15.57
CA TYR A 246 -0.16 14.26 14.46
C TYR A 246 -1.05 13.93 13.27
N ILE A 247 -2.01 13.01 13.42
CA ILE A 247 -2.97 12.62 12.40
C ILE A 247 -4.38 13.00 12.88
N ASP A 248 -5.05 13.84 12.12
CA ASP A 248 -6.42 14.26 12.44
C ASP A 248 -7.43 13.19 12.06
N TYR A 249 -7.28 12.59 10.88
CA TYR A 249 -8.16 11.55 10.36
C TYR A 249 -7.40 10.45 9.65
N CYS A 250 -7.91 9.22 9.75
CA CYS A 250 -7.52 8.10 8.90
C CYS A 250 -8.66 7.74 7.95
N ILE A 251 -8.38 7.80 6.66
CA ILE A 251 -9.23 7.22 5.62
C ILE A 251 -8.74 5.80 5.38
N VAL A 252 -9.65 4.83 5.38
CA VAL A 252 -9.34 3.42 5.11
C VAL A 252 -10.20 2.92 3.96
N VAL A 253 -9.67 2.00 3.17
CA VAL A 253 -10.34 1.57 1.94
C VAL A 253 -11.18 0.30 2.12
N SER A 254 -11.26 -0.27 3.34
CA SER A 254 -12.11 -1.42 3.64
C SER A 254 -12.56 -1.46 5.10
N GLU A 255 -13.68 -2.16 5.37
CA GLU A 255 -14.14 -2.39 6.74
C GLU A 255 -13.19 -3.32 7.52
N LYS A 256 -12.47 -4.23 6.85
CA LYS A 256 -11.46 -5.10 7.50
C LYS A 256 -10.28 -4.27 8.02
N ILE A 257 -9.75 -3.33 7.22
CA ILE A 257 -8.69 -2.39 7.65
C ILE A 257 -9.18 -1.52 8.81
N LYS A 258 -10.41 -0.98 8.75
CA LYS A 258 -11.00 -0.21 9.84
C LYS A 258 -11.05 -1.00 11.14
N LYS A 259 -11.58 -2.24 11.11
CA LYS A 259 -11.64 -3.11 12.28
C LYS A 259 -10.24 -3.37 12.85
N LYS A 260 -9.27 -3.66 11.99
CA LYS A 260 -7.87 -3.90 12.40
C LYS A 260 -7.28 -2.65 13.07
N LEU A 261 -7.46 -1.46 12.49
CA LEU A 261 -6.97 -0.21 13.07
C LEU A 261 -7.62 0.11 14.43
N MET A 262 -8.93 -0.16 14.56
CA MET A 262 -9.63 -0.05 15.84
C MET A 262 -9.12 -1.04 16.90
N ASN A 263 -8.79 -2.26 16.51
CA ASN A 263 -8.22 -3.28 17.40
C ASN A 263 -6.82 -2.88 17.91
N PHE A 264 -6.04 -2.15 17.11
CA PHE A 264 -4.80 -1.52 17.56
C PHE A 264 -5.02 -0.34 18.54
N GLY A 265 -6.26 0.15 18.71
CA GLY A 265 -6.62 1.21 19.64
C GLY A 265 -6.70 2.61 19.04
N PHE A 266 -6.67 2.76 17.72
CA PHE A 266 -6.88 4.06 17.10
C PHE A 266 -8.32 4.54 17.27
N ASP A 267 -8.51 5.86 17.49
CA ASP A 267 -9.82 6.44 17.81
C ASP A 267 -10.79 6.28 16.63
N LYS A 268 -11.85 5.47 16.83
CA LYS A 268 -12.89 5.21 15.83
C LYS A 268 -13.54 6.47 15.25
N ARG A 269 -13.59 7.57 16.01
CA ARG A 269 -14.18 8.85 15.57
C ARG A 269 -13.35 9.53 14.48
N LYS A 270 -12.07 9.20 14.42
CA LYS A 270 -11.12 9.70 13.42
C LYS A 270 -11.04 8.81 12.17
N ILE A 271 -11.72 7.66 12.13
CA ILE A 271 -11.67 6.73 11.00
C ILE A 271 -12.83 6.99 10.05
N ARG A 272 -12.55 7.06 8.77
CA ARG A 272 -13.54 7.08 7.69
C ARG A 272 -13.26 5.96 6.70
N VAL A 273 -14.31 5.27 6.27
CA VAL A 273 -14.18 4.26 5.21
C VAL A 273 -14.58 4.91 3.91
N ILE A 274 -13.74 4.76 2.89
CA ILE A 274 -14.10 5.06 1.51
C ILE A 274 -14.10 3.78 0.70
N ASN A 275 -15.07 3.66 -0.18
CA ASN A 275 -15.13 2.58 -1.15
C ASN A 275 -15.11 3.17 -2.55
N TRP A 276 -14.55 2.41 -3.49
CA TRP A 276 -14.56 2.78 -4.89
C TRP A 276 -15.99 2.71 -5.43
N ASN A 277 -16.51 3.83 -5.90
CA ASN A 277 -17.76 3.83 -6.64
C ASN A 277 -17.45 3.60 -8.11
N VAL A 278 -17.93 2.48 -8.62
CA VAL A 278 -17.84 2.13 -10.04
C VAL A 278 -19.24 2.14 -10.62
N GLU A 279 -19.43 2.84 -11.73
CA GLU A 279 -20.71 2.84 -12.45
C GLU A 279 -21.08 1.42 -12.88
N VAL A 280 -22.25 0.96 -12.44
CA VAL A 280 -22.73 -0.37 -12.82
C VAL A 280 -23.26 -0.31 -14.25
N ASP A 281 -22.84 -1.27 -15.07
CA ASP A 281 -23.31 -1.36 -16.46
C ASP A 281 -24.78 -1.74 -16.52
N GLU A 282 -25.60 -0.80 -17.00
CA GLU A 282 -27.04 -1.02 -17.23
C GLU A 282 -27.29 -1.58 -18.66
N SER A 283 -26.28 -1.67 -19.50
CA SER A 283 -26.45 -2.28 -20.82
C SER A 283 -26.56 -3.79 -20.69
N TYR A 284 -27.39 -4.40 -21.56
CA TYR A 284 -27.57 -5.83 -21.57
C TYR A 284 -26.26 -6.57 -21.79
N ARG A 285 -25.81 -7.29 -20.76
CA ARG A 285 -24.64 -8.17 -20.86
C ARG A 285 -25.03 -9.43 -21.65
N LYS A 286 -24.47 -9.58 -22.82
CA LYS A 286 -24.57 -10.81 -23.56
C LYS A 286 -23.69 -11.87 -22.90
N MET A 287 -24.22 -12.59 -21.89
CA MET A 287 -23.50 -13.75 -21.39
C MET A 287 -23.31 -14.71 -22.55
N ASN A 288 -22.06 -15.00 -22.81
CA ASN A 288 -21.71 -15.91 -23.90
C ASN A 288 -21.98 -17.33 -23.39
N PHE A 289 -23.14 -17.91 -23.76
CA PHE A 289 -23.50 -19.30 -23.43
C PHE A 289 -22.71 -20.34 -24.25
N ASN A 290 -21.63 -19.90 -24.94
CA ASN A 290 -20.67 -20.84 -25.48
C ASN A 290 -20.04 -21.60 -24.33
N ASN A 291 -19.69 -22.88 -24.54
CA ASN A 291 -19.07 -23.75 -23.51
C ASN A 291 -17.66 -23.26 -23.05
N ILE A 292 -17.28 -22.03 -23.33
CA ILE A 292 -15.98 -21.43 -22.97
C ILE A 292 -16.22 -20.43 -21.85
N ILE A 293 -15.55 -20.60 -20.70
CA ILE A 293 -15.57 -19.64 -19.61
C ILE A 293 -14.43 -18.61 -19.81
N ARG A 294 -14.75 -17.33 -19.67
CA ARG A 294 -13.79 -16.24 -19.80
C ARG A 294 -13.38 -15.75 -18.42
N ILE A 295 -12.10 -15.79 -18.14
CA ILE A 295 -11.51 -15.41 -16.85
C ILE A 295 -10.68 -14.17 -17.09
N GLY A 296 -10.95 -13.10 -16.34
CA GLY A 296 -10.22 -11.84 -16.43
C GLY A 296 -9.43 -11.55 -15.16
N TYR A 297 -8.20 -11.11 -15.36
CA TYR A 297 -7.38 -10.47 -14.34
C TYR A 297 -6.94 -9.08 -14.85
N ALA A 298 -7.02 -8.06 -14.02
CA ALA A 298 -6.44 -6.75 -14.35
C ALA A 298 -5.66 -6.21 -13.16
N GLY A 299 -4.36 -5.99 -13.35
CA GLY A 299 -3.45 -5.53 -12.31
C GLY A 299 -1.99 -5.80 -12.63
N ARG A 300 -1.09 -5.49 -11.69
CA ARG A 300 0.34 -5.76 -11.85
C ARG A 300 0.60 -7.27 -11.94
N VAL A 301 1.39 -7.69 -12.91
CA VAL A 301 1.80 -9.08 -13.10
C VAL A 301 3.06 -9.33 -12.25
N THR A 302 2.88 -9.69 -10.98
CA THR A 302 3.97 -9.86 -10.00
C THR A 302 3.69 -11.05 -9.08
N THR A 303 4.74 -11.64 -8.56
CA THR A 303 4.69 -12.69 -7.53
C THR A 303 4.48 -12.12 -6.14
N LEU A 304 5.02 -10.93 -5.88
CA LEU A 304 4.82 -10.23 -4.61
C LEU A 304 3.41 -9.65 -4.54
N ALA A 305 2.69 -9.92 -3.50
CA ALA A 305 1.31 -9.51 -3.24
C ALA A 305 0.25 -10.11 -4.19
N LYS A 306 0.47 -10.09 -5.51
CA LYS A 306 -0.52 -10.52 -6.50
C LYS A 306 -0.49 -12.02 -6.78
N ARG A 307 0.61 -12.70 -6.51
CA ARG A 307 0.79 -14.15 -6.60
C ARG A 307 0.44 -14.76 -7.95
N LEU A 308 0.76 -14.04 -9.05
CA LEU A 308 0.53 -14.57 -10.41
C LEU A 308 1.36 -15.83 -10.71
N ASP A 309 2.32 -16.17 -9.85
CA ASP A 309 3.05 -17.43 -9.84
C ASP A 309 2.14 -18.67 -9.64
N TYR A 310 0.89 -18.50 -9.17
CA TYR A 310 -0.10 -19.58 -9.11
C TYR A 310 -0.84 -19.85 -10.42
N ILE A 311 -0.69 -19.01 -11.44
CA ILE A 311 -1.36 -19.19 -12.74
C ILE A 311 -0.98 -20.53 -13.39
N PRO A 312 0.30 -20.97 -13.43
CA PRO A 312 0.69 -22.27 -13.97
C PRO A 312 -0.10 -23.44 -13.36
N GLU A 313 -0.19 -23.54 -12.06
CA GLU A 313 -0.86 -24.63 -11.34
C GLU A 313 -2.37 -24.59 -11.56
N ILE A 314 -2.97 -23.38 -11.55
CA ILE A 314 -4.41 -23.20 -11.82
C ILE A 314 -4.75 -23.65 -13.23
N VAL A 315 -3.98 -23.21 -14.24
CA VAL A 315 -4.16 -23.57 -15.64
C VAL A 315 -4.02 -25.07 -15.84
N GLU A 316 -3.05 -25.71 -15.19
CA GLU A 316 -2.88 -27.16 -15.24
C GLU A 316 -4.10 -27.90 -14.68
N GLN A 317 -4.64 -27.44 -13.54
CA GLN A 317 -5.85 -28.04 -12.95
C GLN A 317 -7.08 -27.85 -13.84
N LEU A 318 -7.28 -26.67 -14.44
CA LEU A 318 -8.37 -26.43 -15.41
C LEU A 318 -8.26 -27.37 -16.61
N ASN A 319 -7.05 -27.57 -17.14
CA ASN A 319 -6.81 -28.49 -18.25
C ASN A 319 -7.08 -29.95 -17.86
N ARG A 320 -6.64 -30.40 -16.68
CA ARG A 320 -6.91 -31.77 -16.15
C ARG A 320 -8.41 -32.04 -16.03
N ASN A 321 -9.17 -31.03 -15.61
CA ASN A 321 -10.64 -31.12 -15.47
C ASN A 321 -11.40 -30.88 -16.79
N GLY A 322 -10.70 -30.72 -17.94
CA GLY A 322 -11.30 -30.55 -19.24
C GLY A 322 -12.08 -29.24 -19.43
N VAL A 323 -11.84 -28.24 -18.59
CA VAL A 323 -12.50 -26.93 -18.69
C VAL A 323 -12.11 -26.25 -20.00
N LYS A 324 -13.09 -25.73 -20.72
CA LYS A 324 -12.86 -24.86 -21.87
C LYS A 324 -12.84 -23.42 -21.39
N TYR A 325 -11.70 -22.76 -21.44
CA TYR A 325 -11.53 -21.40 -20.94
C TYR A 325 -10.66 -20.53 -21.85
N ILE A 326 -10.82 -19.21 -21.65
CA ILE A 326 -9.88 -18.19 -22.08
C ILE A 326 -9.55 -17.35 -20.85
N PHE A 327 -8.29 -17.31 -20.46
CA PHE A 327 -7.82 -16.52 -19.34
C PHE A 327 -7.07 -15.30 -19.87
N GLN A 328 -7.64 -14.12 -19.73
CA GLN A 328 -7.07 -12.86 -20.19
C GLN A 328 -6.46 -12.10 -19.01
N ILE A 329 -5.19 -11.70 -19.15
CA ILE A 329 -4.42 -11.01 -18.13
C ILE A 329 -4.03 -9.63 -18.66
N ALA A 330 -4.65 -8.59 -18.10
CA ALA A 330 -4.39 -7.19 -18.39
C ALA A 330 -3.43 -6.62 -17.36
N GLY A 331 -2.25 -6.19 -17.80
CA GLY A 331 -1.19 -5.61 -16.97
C GLY A 331 0.20 -6.09 -17.34
N VAL A 332 1.18 -5.49 -16.68
CA VAL A 332 2.60 -5.84 -16.79
C VAL A 332 3.22 -5.86 -15.39
N GLY A 333 4.43 -6.40 -15.27
CA GLY A 333 5.15 -6.48 -14.01
C GLY A 333 6.38 -7.37 -14.14
N ASP A 334 7.05 -7.61 -13.01
CA ASP A 334 8.30 -8.36 -12.93
C ASP A 334 8.16 -9.86 -13.28
N TYR A 335 6.95 -10.42 -13.20
CA TYR A 335 6.66 -11.81 -13.55
C TYR A 335 6.13 -11.98 -14.98
N TYR A 336 5.95 -10.89 -15.73
CA TYR A 336 5.30 -10.93 -17.05
C TYR A 336 6.05 -11.81 -18.08
N ASP A 337 7.36 -11.65 -18.17
CA ASP A 337 8.19 -12.38 -19.14
C ASP A 337 8.26 -13.87 -18.79
N GLU A 338 8.41 -14.22 -17.52
CA GLU A 338 8.42 -15.62 -17.05
C GLU A 338 7.08 -16.32 -17.36
N LEU A 339 5.97 -15.63 -17.08
CA LEU A 339 4.63 -16.15 -17.40
C LEU A 339 4.44 -16.30 -18.92
N SER A 340 4.93 -15.36 -19.73
CA SER A 340 4.90 -15.44 -21.20
C SER A 340 5.67 -16.66 -21.72
N ASP A 341 6.84 -16.92 -21.16
CA ASP A 341 7.65 -18.08 -21.55
C ASP A 341 7.00 -19.41 -21.14
N TYR A 342 6.37 -19.45 -19.93
CA TYR A 342 5.56 -20.61 -19.53
C TYR A 342 4.42 -20.89 -20.51
N ILE A 343 3.67 -19.86 -20.91
CA ILE A 343 2.55 -19.97 -21.86
C ILE A 343 3.02 -20.55 -23.20
N LYS A 344 4.10 -20.00 -23.75
CA LYS A 344 4.68 -20.47 -25.04
C LYS A 344 5.19 -21.92 -24.96
N LYS A 345 5.93 -22.25 -23.88
CA LYS A 345 6.52 -23.59 -23.68
C LYS A 345 5.47 -24.69 -23.58
N ASN A 346 4.28 -24.36 -23.08
CA ASN A 346 3.20 -25.32 -22.85
C ASN A 346 2.05 -25.23 -23.89
N ASP A 347 2.27 -24.53 -25.02
CA ASP A 347 1.29 -24.35 -26.11
C ASP A 347 -0.07 -23.81 -25.60
N LEU A 348 -0.03 -22.83 -24.71
CA LEU A 348 -1.23 -22.26 -24.06
C LEU A 348 -1.69 -20.92 -24.67
N ASN A 349 -1.11 -20.48 -25.79
CA ASN A 349 -1.36 -19.15 -26.36
C ASN A 349 -2.84 -18.89 -26.72
N ASP A 350 -3.59 -19.94 -27.05
CA ASP A 350 -5.03 -19.86 -27.35
C ASP A 350 -5.90 -19.85 -26.08
N LYS A 351 -5.33 -20.16 -24.91
CA LYS A 351 -6.05 -20.29 -23.64
C LYS A 351 -5.69 -19.21 -22.62
N VAL A 352 -4.44 -18.76 -22.57
CA VAL A 352 -3.94 -17.74 -21.66
C VAL A 352 -3.34 -16.60 -22.46
N VAL A 353 -3.97 -15.43 -22.40
CA VAL A 353 -3.65 -14.29 -23.24
C VAL A 353 -3.16 -13.13 -22.37
N LEU A 354 -1.90 -12.75 -22.55
CA LEU A 354 -1.30 -11.57 -21.94
C LEU A 354 -1.60 -10.35 -22.81
N LEU A 355 -2.41 -9.41 -22.28
CA LEU A 355 -2.83 -8.21 -23.02
C LEU A 355 -1.87 -7.04 -22.87
N GLY A 356 -0.90 -7.13 -21.94
CA GLY A 356 -0.09 -5.97 -21.57
C GLY A 356 -0.93 -4.89 -20.90
N ILE A 357 -0.49 -3.62 -21.00
CA ILE A 357 -1.22 -2.47 -20.43
C ILE A 357 -2.48 -2.24 -21.27
N VAL A 358 -3.64 -2.32 -20.62
CA VAL A 358 -4.93 -1.95 -21.19
C VAL A 358 -5.26 -0.52 -20.83
N ASP A 359 -5.55 0.31 -21.82
CA ASP A 359 -5.95 1.70 -21.62
C ASP A 359 -7.21 1.82 -20.74
N LYS A 360 -7.25 2.83 -19.85
CA LYS A 360 -8.38 3.06 -18.94
C LYS A 360 -9.73 3.15 -19.68
N SER A 361 -9.74 3.72 -20.88
CA SER A 361 -10.95 3.83 -21.70
C SER A 361 -11.47 2.47 -22.21
N LYS A 362 -10.60 1.45 -22.29
CA LYS A 362 -10.91 0.10 -22.78
C LYS A 362 -11.15 -0.91 -21.66
N ILE A 363 -10.87 -0.58 -20.41
CA ILE A 363 -11.00 -1.50 -19.27
C ILE A 363 -12.47 -1.95 -19.09
N LYS A 364 -13.40 -1.06 -19.39
CA LYS A 364 -14.84 -1.34 -19.38
C LYS A 364 -15.20 -2.46 -20.38
N ASP A 365 -14.69 -2.37 -21.61
CA ASP A 365 -14.96 -3.37 -22.64
C ASP A 365 -14.27 -4.70 -22.32
N PHE A 366 -13.07 -4.64 -21.73
CA PHE A 366 -12.39 -5.83 -21.22
C PHE A 366 -13.26 -6.58 -20.21
N TRP A 367 -13.80 -5.90 -19.18
CA TRP A 367 -14.62 -6.54 -18.14
C TRP A 367 -15.96 -7.05 -18.65
N ARG A 368 -16.57 -6.38 -19.63
CA ARG A 368 -17.80 -6.85 -20.27
C ARG A 368 -17.67 -8.21 -20.94
N GLU A 369 -16.48 -8.58 -21.34
CA GLU A 369 -16.21 -9.87 -21.97
C GLU A 369 -15.92 -10.99 -20.97
N GLN A 370 -15.66 -10.68 -19.69
CA GLN A 370 -15.26 -11.67 -18.71
C GLN A 370 -16.48 -12.28 -17.99
N ASP A 371 -16.44 -13.58 -17.76
CA ASP A 371 -17.41 -14.30 -16.92
C ASP A 371 -16.97 -14.31 -15.46
N ILE A 372 -15.66 -14.37 -15.22
CA ILE A 372 -15.05 -14.41 -13.90
C ILE A 372 -14.06 -13.25 -13.77
N TYR A 373 -14.16 -12.51 -12.65
CA TYR A 373 -13.05 -11.72 -12.11
C TYR A 373 -12.20 -12.63 -11.24
N PHE A 374 -10.91 -12.71 -11.52
CA PHE A 374 -9.96 -13.55 -10.81
C PHE A 374 -8.95 -12.73 -10.01
N SER A 375 -8.67 -13.16 -8.77
CA SER A 375 -7.54 -12.64 -7.98
C SER A 375 -7.03 -13.71 -7.01
N CYS A 376 -5.70 -13.89 -6.97
CA CYS A 376 -5.02 -14.80 -6.07
C CYS A 376 -4.08 -14.08 -5.10
N SER A 377 -4.33 -12.82 -4.83
CA SER A 377 -3.47 -11.95 -4.00
C SER A 377 -3.31 -12.46 -2.58
N ASP A 378 -2.11 -12.28 -2.00
CA ASP A 378 -1.85 -12.54 -0.58
C ASP A 378 -2.35 -11.37 0.29
N TRP A 379 -2.26 -10.13 -0.19
CA TRP A 379 -2.81 -8.95 0.47
C TRP A 379 -3.25 -7.87 -0.52
N GLU A 380 -4.26 -7.14 -0.14
CA GLU A 380 -4.86 -5.99 -0.81
C GLU A 380 -5.35 -4.98 0.22
N GLY A 381 -5.64 -3.76 -0.23
CA GLY A 381 -6.50 -2.85 0.53
C GLY A 381 -7.96 -3.04 0.12
N HIS A 382 -8.29 -2.57 -1.06
CA HIS A 382 -9.57 -2.79 -1.75
C HIS A 382 -9.30 -2.70 -3.26
N SER A 383 -9.53 -3.77 -3.97
CA SER A 383 -9.20 -3.85 -5.39
C SER A 383 -10.20 -3.08 -6.25
N ILE A 384 -9.73 -2.05 -6.97
CA ILE A 384 -10.54 -1.32 -7.96
C ILE A 384 -11.01 -2.28 -9.04
N SER A 385 -10.12 -3.14 -9.54
CA SER A 385 -10.42 -4.12 -10.57
C SER A 385 -11.52 -5.09 -10.13
N GLN A 386 -11.63 -5.41 -8.82
CA GLN A 386 -12.74 -6.19 -8.26
C GLN A 386 -14.06 -5.45 -8.41
N CYS A 387 -14.08 -4.18 -8.02
CA CYS A 387 -15.28 -3.35 -8.15
C CYS A 387 -15.71 -3.21 -9.61
N GLU A 388 -14.75 -2.98 -10.53
CA GLU A 388 -15.00 -2.90 -11.97
C GLU A 388 -15.52 -4.23 -12.51
N GLY A 389 -14.84 -5.35 -12.23
CA GLY A 389 -15.26 -6.67 -12.67
C GLY A 389 -16.69 -6.98 -12.27
N ILE A 390 -17.04 -6.78 -10.99
CA ILE A 390 -18.42 -7.00 -10.48
C ILE A 390 -19.43 -6.04 -11.12
N ALA A 391 -19.09 -4.76 -11.26
CA ALA A 391 -19.97 -3.75 -11.85
C ALA A 391 -20.30 -4.05 -13.31
N TYR A 392 -19.40 -4.70 -14.03
CA TYR A 392 -19.62 -5.17 -15.41
C TYR A 392 -20.07 -6.64 -15.49
N GLY A 393 -20.42 -7.24 -14.34
CA GLY A 393 -21.05 -8.54 -14.23
C GLY A 393 -20.12 -9.75 -14.24
N ALA A 394 -18.81 -9.59 -14.09
CA ALA A 394 -17.92 -10.72 -13.85
C ALA A 394 -18.10 -11.23 -12.41
N VAL A 395 -18.18 -12.54 -12.24
CA VAL A 395 -18.33 -13.19 -10.95
C VAL A 395 -16.95 -13.28 -10.26
N PRO A 396 -16.74 -12.71 -9.07
CA PRO A 396 -15.45 -12.77 -8.42
C PRO A 396 -15.15 -14.17 -7.86
N VAL A 397 -13.95 -14.66 -8.15
CA VAL A 397 -13.32 -15.83 -7.53
C VAL A 397 -11.96 -15.37 -7.00
N VAL A 398 -11.88 -15.14 -5.68
CA VAL A 398 -10.77 -14.39 -5.09
C VAL A 398 -10.31 -15.00 -3.77
N THR A 399 -9.10 -14.65 -3.33
CA THR A 399 -8.60 -14.94 -1.98
C THR A 399 -9.19 -13.99 -0.93
N ASP A 400 -9.23 -14.41 0.36
CA ASP A 400 -9.74 -13.62 1.51
C ASP A 400 -8.77 -12.50 1.90
N VAL A 401 -8.62 -11.53 1.03
CA VAL A 401 -7.85 -10.30 1.29
C VAL A 401 -8.76 -9.19 1.82
N SER A 402 -8.18 -8.09 2.30
CA SER A 402 -8.95 -6.90 2.70
C SER A 402 -9.75 -6.36 1.51
N GLY A 403 -10.99 -5.91 1.78
CA GLY A 403 -11.93 -5.43 0.76
C GLY A 403 -12.68 -6.52 0.00
N ALA A 404 -12.24 -7.79 0.01
CA ALA A 404 -12.96 -8.87 -0.67
C ALA A 404 -14.41 -8.99 -0.14
N SER A 405 -14.56 -9.15 1.17
CA SER A 405 -15.89 -9.30 1.82
C SER A 405 -16.73 -8.02 1.86
N ASP A 406 -16.18 -6.86 1.53
CA ASP A 406 -16.95 -5.62 1.41
C ASP A 406 -17.89 -5.68 0.19
N ASP A 407 -17.44 -6.31 -0.88
CA ASP A 407 -18.19 -6.45 -2.15
C ASP A 407 -18.79 -7.84 -2.34
N ILE A 408 -18.14 -8.88 -1.80
CA ILE A 408 -18.50 -10.27 -2.06
C ILE A 408 -19.14 -10.89 -0.83
N CYS A 409 -20.32 -11.48 -1.04
CA CYS A 409 -20.94 -12.41 -0.11
C CYS A 409 -20.68 -13.83 -0.64
N ASP A 410 -19.82 -14.57 0.06
CA ASP A 410 -19.35 -15.88 -0.39
C ASP A 410 -20.51 -16.83 -0.68
N GLY A 411 -20.47 -17.49 -1.84
CA GLY A 411 -21.52 -18.39 -2.33
C GLY A 411 -22.78 -17.70 -2.86
N VAL A 412 -22.90 -16.36 -2.78
CA VAL A 412 -24.08 -15.61 -3.23
C VAL A 412 -23.79 -14.82 -4.51
N ASN A 413 -22.74 -14.02 -4.51
CA ASN A 413 -22.36 -13.21 -5.68
C ASN A 413 -20.88 -13.40 -6.10
N GLY A 414 -20.24 -14.45 -5.59
CA GLY A 414 -18.86 -14.83 -5.88
C GLY A 414 -18.34 -15.82 -4.86
N TYR A 415 -17.04 -16.12 -4.95
CA TYR A 415 -16.35 -17.01 -4.03
C TYR A 415 -15.13 -16.35 -3.42
N ILE A 416 -14.98 -16.52 -2.09
CA ILE A 416 -13.81 -16.12 -1.31
C ILE A 416 -13.16 -17.39 -0.78
N VAL A 417 -11.87 -17.60 -1.10
CA VAL A 417 -11.12 -18.77 -0.61
C VAL A 417 -9.96 -18.32 0.29
N PRO A 418 -9.40 -19.20 1.12
CA PRO A 418 -8.23 -18.85 1.95
C PRO A 418 -7.06 -18.34 1.10
N VAL A 419 -6.30 -17.36 1.64
CA VAL A 419 -5.07 -16.88 1.01
C VAL A 419 -4.09 -18.04 0.83
N GLY A 420 -3.49 -18.14 -0.36
CA GLY A 420 -2.57 -19.22 -0.73
C GLY A 420 -3.22 -20.50 -1.24
N ASP A 421 -4.55 -20.62 -1.16
CA ASP A 421 -5.28 -21.81 -1.65
C ASP A 421 -5.64 -21.68 -3.15
N TRP A 422 -4.61 -21.72 -4.00
CA TRP A 422 -4.79 -21.68 -5.45
C TRP A 422 -5.66 -22.84 -5.98
N LYS A 423 -5.66 -23.99 -5.27
CA LYS A 423 -6.44 -25.16 -5.65
C LYS A 423 -7.94 -24.89 -5.49
N ALA A 424 -8.34 -24.30 -4.36
CA ALA A 424 -9.72 -23.90 -4.15
C ALA A 424 -10.18 -22.87 -5.18
N LEU A 425 -9.30 -21.92 -5.59
CA LEU A 425 -9.62 -21.00 -6.70
C LEU A 425 -9.92 -21.75 -7.99
N ALA A 426 -9.07 -22.69 -8.39
CA ALA A 426 -9.28 -23.51 -9.59
C ALA A 426 -10.55 -24.35 -9.50
N ASP A 427 -10.84 -24.98 -8.35
CA ASP A 427 -12.05 -25.77 -8.11
C ASP A 427 -13.32 -24.92 -8.27
N LYS A 428 -13.33 -23.66 -7.79
CA LYS A 428 -14.46 -22.75 -7.96
C LYS A 428 -14.66 -22.33 -9.43
N ILE A 429 -13.58 -22.13 -10.16
CA ILE A 429 -13.65 -21.89 -11.62
C ILE A 429 -14.24 -23.10 -12.36
N CYS A 430 -13.75 -24.31 -12.03
CA CYS A 430 -14.30 -25.56 -12.61
C CYS A 430 -15.81 -25.67 -12.31
N TYR A 431 -16.22 -25.45 -11.07
CA TYR A 431 -17.62 -25.50 -10.67
C TYR A 431 -18.49 -24.51 -11.47
N LEU A 432 -18.07 -23.25 -11.59
CA LEU A 432 -18.79 -22.24 -12.37
C LEU A 432 -18.82 -22.52 -13.88
N SER A 433 -17.80 -23.22 -14.40
CA SER A 433 -17.79 -23.63 -15.80
C SER A 433 -18.87 -24.66 -16.14
N GLU A 434 -19.21 -25.52 -15.16
CA GLU A 434 -20.23 -26.57 -15.29
C GLU A 434 -21.64 -26.06 -14.91
N HIS A 435 -21.73 -25.00 -14.08
CA HIS A 435 -22.98 -24.46 -13.53
C HIS A 435 -23.22 -23.02 -14.01
N ARG A 436 -23.48 -22.87 -15.31
CA ARG A 436 -23.61 -21.55 -15.95
C ARG A 436 -24.86 -20.76 -15.51
N ASP A 437 -25.87 -21.43 -15.01
CA ASP A 437 -27.06 -20.84 -14.39
C ASP A 437 -26.71 -20.19 -13.04
N ILE A 438 -25.89 -20.84 -12.23
CA ILE A 438 -25.37 -20.28 -10.97
C ILE A 438 -24.46 -19.09 -11.25
N LEU A 439 -23.56 -19.20 -12.24
CA LEU A 439 -22.72 -18.09 -12.66
C LEU A 439 -23.56 -16.85 -13.01
N LYS A 440 -24.66 -17.03 -13.75
CA LYS A 440 -25.56 -15.93 -14.12
C LYS A 440 -26.23 -15.32 -12.88
N GLN A 441 -26.76 -16.15 -11.97
CA GLN A 441 -27.40 -15.67 -10.73
C GLN A 441 -26.41 -14.88 -9.87
N MET A 442 -25.15 -15.35 -9.74
CA MET A 442 -24.10 -14.65 -9.00
C MET A 442 -23.71 -13.33 -9.67
N SER A 443 -23.65 -13.27 -10.99
CA SER A 443 -23.39 -12.05 -11.74
C SER A 443 -24.48 -11.00 -11.48
N ASP A 444 -25.76 -11.38 -11.57
CA ASP A 444 -26.89 -10.48 -11.33
C ASP A 444 -26.85 -9.97 -9.86
N ALA A 445 -26.65 -10.86 -8.88
CA ALA A 445 -26.54 -10.52 -7.47
C ALA A 445 -25.32 -9.60 -7.17
N GLY A 446 -24.22 -9.78 -7.88
CA GLY A 446 -23.02 -8.94 -7.77
C GLY A 446 -23.30 -7.51 -8.22
N MET A 447 -23.91 -7.33 -9.39
CA MET A 447 -24.28 -6.01 -9.90
C MET A 447 -25.29 -5.31 -8.98
N ASP A 448 -26.29 -6.04 -8.45
CA ASP A 448 -27.26 -5.46 -7.49
C ASP A 448 -26.57 -4.98 -6.21
N ARG A 449 -25.65 -5.79 -5.66
CA ARG A 449 -24.86 -5.39 -4.49
C ARG A 449 -24.02 -4.14 -4.77
N MET A 450 -23.42 -4.02 -5.95
CA MET A 450 -22.67 -2.81 -6.32
C MET A 450 -23.55 -1.57 -6.43
N ARG A 451 -24.80 -1.70 -6.95
CA ARG A 451 -25.78 -0.61 -6.98
C ARG A 451 -26.14 -0.14 -5.57
N GLU A 452 -26.43 -1.08 -4.68
CA GLU A 452 -26.75 -0.77 -3.27
C GLU A 452 -25.57 -0.09 -2.57
N ARG A 453 -24.36 -0.62 -2.75
CA ARG A 453 -23.13 -0.06 -2.19
C ARG A 453 -22.90 1.37 -2.66
N ASN A 454 -23.04 1.63 -3.97
CA ASN A 454 -22.86 2.97 -4.53
C ASN A 454 -23.85 4.00 -3.96
N LYS A 455 -25.03 3.57 -3.48
CA LYS A 455 -26.00 4.45 -2.78
C LYS A 455 -25.55 4.77 -1.36
N LEU A 456 -24.89 3.83 -0.68
CA LEU A 456 -24.49 3.98 0.72
C LEU A 456 -23.23 4.82 0.89
N TYR A 457 -22.28 4.70 -0.03
CA TYR A 457 -20.99 5.35 0.06
C TYR A 457 -20.95 6.60 -0.83
N LYS A 458 -21.03 7.76 -0.20
CA LYS A 458 -20.84 9.04 -0.89
C LYS A 458 -19.36 9.24 -1.27
N ASN A 459 -19.13 9.73 -2.48
CA ASN A 459 -17.79 10.00 -3.00
C ASN A 459 -17.07 11.22 -2.39
N ASN A 460 -17.59 11.81 -1.30
CA ASN A 460 -17.12 13.10 -0.78
C ASN A 460 -16.46 13.00 0.60
N VAL A 461 -16.02 11.80 1.02
CA VAL A 461 -15.44 11.64 2.36
C VAL A 461 -14.22 12.55 2.57
N LEU A 462 -13.35 12.66 1.57
CA LEU A 462 -12.20 13.56 1.66
C LEU A 462 -12.64 15.01 1.73
N GLU A 463 -13.61 15.42 0.90
CA GLU A 463 -14.17 16.78 0.92
C GLU A 463 -14.80 17.11 2.28
N GLU A 464 -15.62 16.19 2.86
CA GLU A 464 -16.20 16.38 4.19
C GLU A 464 -15.12 16.58 5.28
N LEU A 465 -13.95 15.96 5.11
CA LEU A 465 -12.81 16.13 6.00
C LEU A 465 -11.98 17.39 5.73
N CYS A 466 -12.19 18.05 4.58
CA CYS A 466 -11.55 19.32 4.26
C CYS A 466 -12.25 20.53 4.91
N HIS A 467 -13.50 20.39 5.33
CA HIS A 467 -14.28 21.39 6.06
C HIS A 467 -14.16 21.21 7.57
#